data_244ecf4c9dfeb19f6277eaf86382b81e
#
_entry.id   244ecf4c9dfeb19f6277eaf86382b81e
#
_cell.length_a   1.000
_cell.length_b   1.000
_cell.length_c   1.000
_cell.angle_alpha   90.00
_cell.angle_beta   90.00
_cell.angle_gamma   90.00
#
_symmetry.space_group_name_H-M   'P 1'
#
loop_
_entity.id
_entity.type
_entity.pdbx_description
1 polymer ?
#
loop_
_entity_poly.entity_id
_entity_poly.type
_entity_poly.pdbx_seq_one_letter_code
_entity_poly.pdbx_strand_id
1 'polypeptide(L)'
;MHIIIAAITALAALIYALYRLQDAGVDLNSFNPFTWYRRHQWKKNFHAHPALAVSNPMDIAAVALLHVAELKGELTRETRQTLLNLFQSTFKIDEKTASELFSSTSFLLKDGLFEKHASRFIEERWNALDAAQAQQIVPLIQKIAESDGLPNSRQNAFLSLLKEKTQPQPGSFW
;
A
#
# COMPACT_ATOMS: atom_id res chain seq x y z
N MET A 1 19.54 -11.94 -44.60
CA MET A 1 18.15 -12.45 -44.67
C MET A 1 17.82 -13.44 -43.58
N HIS A 2 18.69 -14.42 -43.23
CA HIS A 2 18.40 -15.42 -42.20
C HIS A 2 18.18 -14.85 -40.78
N ILE A 3 18.86 -13.77 -40.42
CA ILE A 3 18.72 -13.13 -39.10
C ILE A 3 17.32 -12.50 -38.91
N ILE A 4 16.77 -11.91 -39.98
CA ILE A 4 15.42 -11.29 -39.91
C ILE A 4 14.35 -12.36 -39.79
N ILE A 5 14.48 -13.48 -40.52
CA ILE A 5 13.54 -14.61 -40.42
C ILE A 5 13.61 -15.23 -39.01
N ALA A 6 14.81 -15.44 -38.46
CA ALA A 6 15.00 -15.95 -37.09
C ALA A 6 14.38 -15.03 -36.05
N ALA A 7 14.53 -13.71 -36.18
CA ALA A 7 13.94 -12.72 -35.28
C ALA A 7 12.40 -12.75 -35.33
N ILE A 8 11.81 -12.84 -36.52
CA ILE A 8 10.35 -12.92 -36.70
C ILE A 8 9.81 -14.22 -36.09
N THR A 9 10.51 -15.34 -36.31
CA THR A 9 10.10 -16.65 -35.77
C THR A 9 10.18 -16.66 -34.22
N ALA A 10 11.23 -16.08 -33.64
CA ALA A 10 11.36 -15.93 -32.20
C ALA A 10 10.26 -15.05 -31.61
N LEU A 11 9.90 -13.95 -32.27
CA LEU A 11 8.83 -13.07 -31.86
C LEU A 11 7.46 -13.75 -31.91
N ALA A 12 7.19 -14.50 -32.99
CA ALA A 12 5.95 -15.27 -33.12
C ALA A 12 5.84 -16.37 -32.08
N ALA A 13 6.93 -17.06 -31.75
CA ALA A 13 6.97 -18.07 -30.69
C ALA A 13 6.73 -17.45 -29.29
N LEU A 14 7.27 -16.26 -29.03
CA LEU A 14 7.04 -15.52 -27.79
C LEU A 14 5.57 -15.11 -27.65
N ILE A 15 4.97 -14.57 -28.71
CA ILE A 15 3.55 -14.18 -28.71
C ILE A 15 2.66 -15.41 -28.50
N TYR A 16 2.96 -16.53 -29.14
CA TYR A 16 2.23 -17.78 -28.97
C TYR A 16 2.34 -18.32 -27.54
N ALA A 17 3.53 -18.28 -26.94
CA ALA A 17 3.74 -18.69 -25.55
C ALA A 17 2.98 -17.81 -24.58
N LEU A 18 2.94 -16.49 -24.79
CA LEU A 18 2.16 -15.55 -23.98
C LEU A 18 0.66 -15.80 -24.10
N TYR A 19 0.17 -16.09 -25.31
CA TYR A 19 -1.24 -16.43 -25.53
C TYR A 19 -1.64 -17.72 -24.79
N ARG A 20 -0.79 -18.74 -24.84
CA ARG A 20 -1.02 -20.01 -24.15
C ARG A 20 -0.95 -19.89 -22.62
N LEU A 21 -0.12 -18.98 -22.10
CA LEU A 21 -0.10 -18.65 -20.66
C LEU A 21 -1.38 -17.95 -20.20
N GLN A 22 -1.94 -17.09 -21.05
CA GLN A 22 -3.22 -16.42 -20.77
C GLN A 22 -4.39 -17.43 -20.78
N ASP A 23 -4.38 -18.37 -21.70
CA ASP A 23 -5.39 -19.45 -21.81
C ASP A 23 -5.30 -20.45 -20.62
N ALA A 24 -4.10 -20.61 -20.06
CA ALA A 24 -3.85 -21.42 -18.85
C ALA A 24 -4.26 -20.70 -17.54
N GLY A 25 -4.93 -19.55 -17.61
CA GLY A 25 -5.43 -18.81 -16.46
C GLY A 25 -4.37 -17.98 -15.72
N VAL A 26 -3.17 -17.85 -16.31
CA VAL A 26 -2.15 -16.93 -15.79
C VAL A 26 -2.52 -15.51 -16.22
N ASP A 27 -3.01 -14.72 -15.30
CA ASP A 27 -3.34 -13.31 -15.54
C ASP A 27 -2.07 -12.51 -15.82
N LEU A 28 -1.77 -12.31 -17.12
CA LEU A 28 -0.63 -11.50 -17.60
C LEU A 28 -0.76 -10.02 -17.14
N ASN A 29 -1.95 -9.58 -16.78
CA ASN A 29 -2.18 -8.26 -16.17
C ASN A 29 -1.56 -8.14 -14.76
N SER A 30 -1.27 -9.27 -14.08
CA SER A 30 -0.55 -9.25 -12.80
C SER A 30 0.95 -8.99 -12.96
N PHE A 31 1.48 -9.11 -14.18
CA PHE A 31 2.85 -8.71 -14.56
C PHE A 31 2.95 -7.23 -14.90
N ASN A 32 2.33 -6.37 -14.09
CA ASN A 32 2.52 -4.94 -14.23
C ASN A 32 3.97 -4.59 -13.80
N PRO A 33 4.84 -4.11 -14.71
CA PRO A 33 6.22 -3.76 -14.38
C PRO A 33 6.32 -2.69 -13.30
N PHE A 34 5.25 -1.89 -13.09
CA PHE A 34 5.16 -0.90 -12.03
C PHE A 34 5.09 -1.53 -10.64
N THR A 35 4.32 -2.61 -10.46
CA THR A 35 4.25 -3.34 -9.17
C THR A 35 5.52 -4.13 -8.92
N TRP A 36 6.15 -4.68 -9.96
CA TRP A 36 7.43 -5.37 -9.85
C TRP A 36 8.55 -4.41 -9.44
N TYR A 37 8.63 -3.22 -10.06
CA TYR A 37 9.60 -2.18 -9.73
C TYR A 37 9.43 -1.67 -8.29
N ARG A 38 8.19 -1.43 -7.85
CA ARG A 38 7.87 -1.07 -6.45
C ARG A 38 8.35 -2.16 -5.48
N ARG A 39 8.03 -3.43 -5.75
CA ARG A 39 8.46 -4.56 -4.90
C ARG A 39 9.99 -4.74 -4.87
N HIS A 40 10.68 -4.42 -5.96
CA HIS A 40 12.12 -4.58 -6.05
C HIS A 40 12.89 -3.49 -5.28
N GLN A 41 12.41 -2.26 -5.26
CA GLN A 41 13.00 -1.19 -4.44
C GLN A 41 12.91 -1.51 -2.94
N TRP A 42 11.85 -2.17 -2.49
CA TRP A 42 11.68 -2.53 -1.07
C TRP A 42 12.62 -3.63 -0.57
N LYS A 43 13.09 -4.50 -1.47
CA LYS A 43 14.03 -5.57 -1.10
C LYS A 43 15.45 -5.11 -0.79
N LYS A 44 15.83 -3.89 -1.14
CA LYS A 44 17.22 -3.41 -1.00
C LYS A 44 17.61 -2.98 0.41
N ASN A 45 16.67 -2.78 1.32
CA ASN A 45 16.94 -2.34 2.70
C ASN A 45 16.69 -3.47 3.71
N PHE A 46 17.48 -4.53 3.63
CA PHE A 46 17.31 -5.79 4.40
C PHE A 46 17.43 -5.68 5.93
N HIS A 47 17.71 -4.51 6.52
CA HIS A 47 17.83 -4.34 7.97
C HIS A 47 16.65 -3.63 8.64
N ALA A 48 15.64 -3.20 7.88
CA ALA A 48 14.45 -2.53 8.41
C ALA A 48 13.18 -3.18 7.86
N HIS A 49 12.07 -3.12 8.60
CA HIS A 49 10.76 -3.61 8.14
C HIS A 49 10.40 -2.99 6.76
N PRO A 50 9.91 -3.77 5.78
CA PRO A 50 9.67 -3.29 4.41
C PRO A 50 8.78 -2.04 4.33
N ALA A 51 7.80 -1.89 5.23
CA ALA A 51 6.95 -0.71 5.30
C ALA A 51 7.71 0.58 5.65
N LEU A 52 8.90 0.49 6.26
CA LEU A 52 9.76 1.66 6.51
C LEU A 52 10.51 2.13 5.25
N ALA A 53 10.49 1.36 4.17
CA ALA A 53 11.11 1.73 2.90
C ALA A 53 10.18 2.53 1.97
N VAL A 54 8.88 2.66 2.30
CA VAL A 54 7.94 3.44 1.49
C VAL A 54 8.27 4.93 1.59
N SER A 55 8.21 5.62 0.45
CA SER A 55 8.49 7.06 0.37
C SER A 55 7.40 7.85 -0.35
N ASN A 56 6.52 7.16 -1.09
CA ASN A 56 5.41 7.80 -1.78
C ASN A 56 4.29 8.10 -0.77
N PRO A 57 3.75 9.34 -0.72
CA PRO A 57 2.65 9.72 0.17
C PRO A 57 1.45 8.79 0.11
N MET A 58 1.06 8.34 -1.08
CA MET A 58 -0.05 7.41 -1.27
C MET A 58 0.22 6.04 -0.60
N ASP A 59 1.46 5.54 -0.70
CA ASP A 59 1.84 4.26 -0.07
C ASP A 59 1.90 4.40 1.46
N ILE A 60 2.39 5.54 1.97
CA ILE A 60 2.41 5.83 3.41
C ILE A 60 0.99 5.85 3.97
N ALA A 61 0.07 6.54 3.28
CA ALA A 61 -1.33 6.58 3.67
C ALA A 61 -1.99 5.20 3.61
N ALA A 62 -1.73 4.43 2.54
CA ALA A 62 -2.27 3.08 2.39
C ALA A 62 -1.79 2.13 3.48
N VAL A 63 -0.50 2.20 3.88
CA VAL A 63 0.06 1.42 5.00
C VAL A 63 -0.66 1.76 6.30
N ALA A 64 -0.87 3.04 6.62
CA ALA A 64 -1.54 3.46 7.83
C ALA A 64 -3.02 3.02 7.87
N LEU A 65 -3.74 3.16 6.73
CA LEU A 65 -5.15 2.76 6.59
C LEU A 65 -5.32 1.24 6.71
N LEU A 66 -4.47 0.47 6.06
CA LEU A 66 -4.55 -0.99 6.12
C LEU A 66 -4.13 -1.50 7.50
N HIS A 67 -3.08 -0.93 8.10
CA HIS A 67 -2.63 -1.34 9.43
C HIS A 67 -3.74 -1.14 10.48
N VAL A 68 -4.41 0.02 10.49
CA VAL A 68 -5.49 0.25 11.47
C VAL A 68 -6.65 -0.74 11.30
N ALA A 69 -6.94 -1.16 10.07
CA ALA A 69 -7.95 -2.18 9.80
C ALA A 69 -7.52 -3.55 10.35
N GLU A 70 -6.25 -3.96 10.13
CA GLU A 70 -5.70 -5.23 10.61
C GLU A 70 -5.54 -5.31 12.13
N LEU A 71 -5.43 -4.17 12.83
CA LEU A 71 -5.38 -4.14 14.31
C LEU A 71 -6.64 -4.70 14.98
N LYS A 72 -7.76 -4.80 14.25
CA LYS A 72 -9.02 -5.38 14.74
C LYS A 72 -9.07 -6.91 14.58
N GLY A 73 -8.24 -7.46 13.72
CA GLY A 73 -8.19 -8.87 13.36
C GLY A 73 -8.13 -9.09 11.85
N GLU A 74 -8.61 -10.24 11.40
CA GLU A 74 -8.67 -10.52 9.97
C GLU A 74 -9.63 -9.56 9.25
N LEU A 75 -9.20 -9.08 8.09
CA LEU A 75 -9.99 -8.17 7.27
C LEU A 75 -11.24 -8.87 6.74
N THR A 76 -12.41 -8.35 7.07
CA THR A 76 -13.68 -8.78 6.48
C THR A 76 -13.73 -8.38 5.00
N ARG A 77 -14.62 -9.03 4.23
CA ARG A 77 -14.86 -8.64 2.84
C ARG A 77 -15.37 -7.20 2.74
N GLU A 78 -16.21 -6.78 3.70
CA GLU A 78 -16.78 -5.43 3.75
C GLU A 78 -15.70 -4.38 4.04
N THR A 79 -14.83 -4.62 5.02
CA THR A 79 -13.72 -3.71 5.33
C THR A 79 -12.75 -3.60 4.16
N ARG A 80 -12.47 -4.72 3.47
CA ARG A 80 -11.64 -4.70 2.26
C ARG A 80 -12.27 -3.84 1.17
N GLN A 81 -13.58 -4.01 0.90
CA GLN A 81 -14.27 -3.22 -0.12
C GLN A 81 -14.31 -1.74 0.25
N THR A 82 -14.51 -1.43 1.53
CA THR A 82 -14.46 -0.07 2.05
C THR A 82 -13.09 0.57 1.82
N LEU A 83 -11.99 -0.16 2.07
CA LEU A 83 -10.62 0.30 1.81
C LEU A 83 -10.39 0.54 0.31
N LEU A 84 -10.84 -0.36 -0.57
CA LEU A 84 -10.69 -0.19 -2.01
C LEU A 84 -11.44 1.05 -2.51
N ASN A 85 -12.69 1.24 -2.09
CA ASN A 85 -13.48 2.42 -2.43
C ASN A 85 -12.84 3.71 -1.90
N LEU A 86 -12.26 3.64 -0.70
CA LEU A 86 -11.57 4.77 -0.09
C LEU A 86 -10.28 5.12 -0.84
N PHE A 87 -9.51 4.13 -1.28
CA PHE A 87 -8.33 4.37 -2.12
C PHE A 87 -8.69 5.04 -3.45
N GLN A 88 -9.74 4.54 -4.13
CA GLN A 88 -10.22 5.13 -5.38
C GLN A 88 -10.63 6.59 -5.19
N SER A 89 -11.46 6.87 -4.20
CA SER A 89 -12.00 8.22 -3.96
C SER A 89 -10.96 9.21 -3.46
N THR A 90 -10.08 8.79 -2.55
CA THR A 90 -9.08 9.66 -1.93
C THR A 90 -7.91 9.94 -2.86
N PHE A 91 -7.39 8.91 -3.52
CA PHE A 91 -6.21 9.03 -4.38
C PHE A 91 -6.56 9.27 -5.85
N LYS A 92 -7.87 9.29 -6.20
CA LYS A 92 -8.38 9.47 -7.58
C LYS A 92 -7.76 8.47 -8.56
N ILE A 93 -7.69 7.22 -8.15
CA ILE A 93 -7.17 6.09 -8.93
C ILE A 93 -8.30 5.16 -9.35
N ASP A 94 -8.09 4.38 -10.41
CA ASP A 94 -9.03 3.38 -10.87
C ASP A 94 -9.07 2.14 -9.95
N GLU A 95 -10.05 1.28 -10.12
CA GLU A 95 -10.25 0.07 -9.34
C GLU A 95 -9.05 -0.88 -9.41
N LYS A 96 -8.45 -1.00 -10.58
CA LYS A 96 -7.27 -1.86 -10.79
C LYS A 96 -6.09 -1.36 -9.97
N THR A 97 -5.77 -0.08 -10.05
CA THR A 97 -4.69 0.56 -9.30
C THR A 97 -4.96 0.50 -7.79
N ALA A 98 -6.21 0.68 -7.36
CA ALA A 98 -6.60 0.53 -5.94
C ALA A 98 -6.39 -0.91 -5.44
N SER A 99 -6.75 -1.92 -6.25
CA SER A 99 -6.51 -3.33 -5.92
C SER A 99 -5.02 -3.68 -5.87
N GLU A 100 -4.22 -3.12 -6.78
CA GLU A 100 -2.77 -3.28 -6.78
C GLU A 100 -2.13 -2.62 -5.55
N LEU A 101 -2.57 -1.40 -5.18
CA LEU A 101 -2.14 -0.70 -3.98
C LEU A 101 -2.48 -1.51 -2.73
N PHE A 102 -3.71 -2.00 -2.62
CA PHE A 102 -4.14 -2.87 -1.52
C PHE A 102 -3.26 -4.11 -1.41
N SER A 103 -3.06 -4.84 -2.50
CA SER A 103 -2.28 -6.08 -2.53
C SER A 103 -0.80 -5.85 -2.18
N SER A 104 -0.21 -4.77 -2.68
CA SER A 104 1.17 -4.40 -2.37
C SER A 104 1.33 -4.00 -0.90
N THR A 105 0.39 -3.23 -0.36
CA THR A 105 0.39 -2.82 1.05
C THR A 105 0.17 -4.01 1.98
N SER A 106 -0.79 -4.89 1.66
CA SER A 106 -1.03 -6.14 2.41
C SER A 106 0.22 -7.04 2.43
N PHE A 107 0.96 -7.10 1.33
CA PHE A 107 2.23 -7.81 1.30
C PHE A 107 3.28 -7.20 2.25
N LEU A 108 3.32 -5.88 2.39
CA LEU A 108 4.25 -5.20 3.32
C LEU A 108 3.93 -5.48 4.79
N LEU A 109 2.66 -5.70 5.13
CA LEU A 109 2.19 -5.93 6.50
C LEU A 109 2.08 -7.44 6.85
N LYS A 110 2.30 -8.33 5.87
CA LYS A 110 2.02 -9.77 5.96
C LYS A 110 2.70 -10.49 7.13
N ASP A 111 3.86 -10.03 7.58
CA ASP A 111 4.62 -10.70 8.65
C ASP A 111 4.06 -10.43 10.05
N GLY A 112 3.07 -9.52 10.18
CA GLY A 112 2.46 -9.13 11.44
C GLY A 112 3.42 -8.37 12.39
N LEU A 113 4.62 -8.05 11.93
CA LEU A 113 5.64 -7.38 12.75
C LEU A 113 5.56 -5.86 12.69
N PHE A 114 4.75 -5.31 11.78
CA PHE A 114 4.65 -3.87 11.57
C PHE A 114 4.24 -3.12 12.84
N GLU A 115 3.41 -3.70 13.70
CA GLU A 115 3.01 -3.07 14.96
C GLU A 115 4.21 -2.67 15.82
N LYS A 116 5.26 -3.49 15.86
CA LYS A 116 6.51 -3.19 16.57
C LYS A 116 7.29 -2.03 15.94
N HIS A 117 7.01 -1.73 14.69
CA HIS A 117 7.67 -0.68 13.90
C HIS A 117 6.77 0.54 13.67
N ALA A 118 5.52 0.51 14.16
CA ALA A 118 4.53 1.56 13.90
C ALA A 118 4.99 2.94 14.38
N SER A 119 5.57 3.05 15.59
CA SER A 119 6.11 4.32 16.10
C SER A 119 7.21 4.85 15.18
N ARG A 120 8.15 4.01 14.79
CA ARG A 120 9.23 4.37 13.87
C ARG A 120 8.71 4.77 12.49
N PHE A 121 7.70 4.06 11.99
CA PHE A 121 7.02 4.42 10.73
C PHE A 121 6.41 5.83 10.82
N ILE A 122 5.76 6.16 11.92
CA ILE A 122 5.18 7.49 12.13
C ILE A 122 6.30 8.54 12.17
N GLU A 123 7.38 8.30 12.87
CA GLU A 123 8.50 9.24 12.97
C GLU A 123 9.22 9.46 11.65
N GLU A 124 9.48 8.41 10.87
CA GLU A 124 10.32 8.49 9.68
C GLU A 124 9.51 8.70 8.38
N ARG A 125 8.27 8.22 8.30
CA ARG A 125 7.48 8.21 7.08
C ARG A 125 6.25 9.09 7.14
N TRP A 126 5.47 9.01 8.23
CA TRP A 126 4.30 9.86 8.39
C TRP A 126 4.67 11.35 8.48
N ASN A 127 5.72 11.67 9.21
CA ASN A 127 6.25 13.04 9.29
C ASN A 127 6.82 13.57 7.98
N ALA A 128 7.06 12.70 6.97
CA ALA A 128 7.46 13.12 5.63
C ALA A 128 6.28 13.55 4.75
N LEU A 129 5.03 13.29 5.17
CA LEU A 129 3.83 13.84 4.55
C LEU A 129 3.75 15.35 4.81
N ASP A 130 3.20 16.09 3.86
CA ASP A 130 2.86 17.47 4.17
C ASP A 130 1.66 17.53 5.15
N ALA A 131 1.54 18.64 5.88
CA ALA A 131 0.53 18.79 6.91
C ALA A 131 -0.91 18.66 6.36
N ALA A 132 -1.17 19.13 5.14
CA ALA A 132 -2.48 19.05 4.52
C ALA A 132 -2.84 17.59 4.17
N GLN A 133 -1.88 16.82 3.65
CA GLN A 133 -2.04 15.39 3.38
C GLN A 133 -2.33 14.62 4.67
N ALA A 134 -1.53 14.81 5.71
CA ALA A 134 -1.72 14.16 7.00
C ALA A 134 -3.10 14.49 7.61
N GLN A 135 -3.51 15.77 7.58
CA GLN A 135 -4.82 16.21 8.07
C GLN A 135 -5.99 15.60 7.30
N GLN A 136 -5.85 15.35 6.00
CA GLN A 136 -6.88 14.69 5.20
C GLN A 136 -6.98 13.20 5.50
N ILE A 137 -5.87 12.54 5.81
CA ILE A 137 -5.83 11.08 5.95
C ILE A 137 -6.24 10.63 7.37
N VAL A 138 -5.91 11.38 8.42
CA VAL A 138 -6.26 11.02 9.82
C VAL A 138 -7.76 10.74 10.00
N PRO A 139 -8.70 11.58 9.51
CA PRO A 139 -10.14 11.27 9.60
C PRO A 139 -10.53 9.99 8.88
N LEU A 140 -9.85 9.65 7.76
CA LEU A 140 -10.11 8.42 7.02
C LEU A 140 -9.63 7.19 7.79
N ILE A 141 -8.48 7.28 8.45
CA ILE A 141 -7.99 6.20 9.33
C ILE A 141 -8.96 5.99 10.51
N GLN A 142 -9.48 7.06 11.09
CA GLN A 142 -10.49 6.97 12.14
C GLN A 142 -11.77 6.31 11.61
N LYS A 143 -12.26 6.70 10.44
CA LYS A 143 -13.43 6.09 9.80
C LYS A 143 -13.24 4.57 9.57
N ILE A 144 -12.05 4.14 9.16
CA ILE A 144 -11.75 2.70 9.02
C ILE A 144 -11.71 2.01 10.38
N ALA A 145 -11.14 2.63 11.41
CA ALA A 145 -11.15 2.05 12.76
C ALA A 145 -12.57 1.83 13.30
N GLU A 146 -13.50 2.69 12.91
CA GLU A 146 -14.92 2.67 13.34
C GLU A 146 -15.82 1.83 12.42
N SER A 147 -15.33 1.36 11.25
CA SER A 147 -16.17 0.69 10.24
C SER A 147 -16.87 -0.58 10.74
N ASP A 148 -16.20 -1.33 11.61
CA ASP A 148 -16.72 -2.58 12.20
C ASP A 148 -17.09 -2.41 13.69
N GLY A 149 -17.56 -1.23 14.10
CA GLY A 149 -17.93 -0.88 15.45
C GLY A 149 -16.85 -0.06 16.20
N LEU A 150 -16.92 0.00 17.51
CA LEU A 150 -15.99 0.83 18.29
C LEU A 150 -14.52 0.38 18.11
N PRO A 151 -13.59 1.35 17.97
CA PRO A 151 -12.17 1.05 17.90
C PRO A 151 -11.68 0.36 19.18
N ASN A 152 -10.81 -0.63 19.02
CA ASN A 152 -10.15 -1.30 20.13
C ASN A 152 -8.99 -0.47 20.70
N SER A 153 -8.38 -0.94 21.80
CA SER A 153 -7.28 -0.24 22.48
C SER A 153 -6.06 -0.03 21.56
N ARG A 154 -5.74 -1.01 20.69
CA ARG A 154 -4.59 -0.93 19.75
C ARG A 154 -4.85 0.10 18.65
N GLN A 155 -6.06 0.12 18.09
CA GLN A 155 -6.48 1.12 17.11
C GLN A 155 -6.46 2.54 17.71
N ASN A 156 -6.97 2.69 18.94
CA ASN A 156 -6.96 3.97 19.65
C ASN A 156 -5.53 4.46 19.93
N ALA A 157 -4.62 3.57 20.34
CA ALA A 157 -3.22 3.92 20.54
C ALA A 157 -2.55 4.41 19.26
N PHE A 158 -2.77 3.71 18.14
CA PHE A 158 -2.23 4.11 16.83
C PHE A 158 -2.80 5.45 16.36
N LEU A 159 -4.12 5.65 16.48
CA LEU A 159 -4.79 6.92 16.16
C LEU A 159 -4.27 8.08 16.98
N SER A 160 -4.03 7.86 18.28
CA SER A 160 -3.49 8.89 19.18
C SER A 160 -2.09 9.33 18.75
N LEU A 161 -1.22 8.38 18.42
CA LEU A 161 0.13 8.67 17.90
C LEU A 161 0.08 9.49 16.59
N LEU A 162 -0.81 9.11 15.65
CA LEU A 162 -0.97 9.85 14.41
C LEU A 162 -1.49 11.28 14.64
N LYS A 163 -2.49 11.43 15.51
CA LYS A 163 -3.06 12.75 15.86
C LYS A 163 -2.03 13.66 16.52
N GLU A 164 -1.25 13.14 17.46
CA GLU A 164 -0.18 13.88 18.12
C GLU A 164 0.83 14.44 17.10
N LYS A 165 1.25 13.63 16.13
CA LYS A 165 2.23 14.04 15.12
C LYS A 165 1.64 14.91 14.00
N THR A 166 0.32 14.87 13.81
CA THR A 166 -0.36 15.67 12.77
C THR A 166 -0.75 17.06 13.28
N GLN A 167 -0.85 17.26 14.60
CA GLN A 167 -1.10 18.57 15.17
C GLN A 167 0.14 19.46 15.01
N PRO A 168 -0.03 20.74 14.59
CA PRO A 168 1.08 21.67 14.61
C PRO A 168 1.62 21.78 16.03
N GLN A 169 2.90 21.48 16.21
CA GLN A 169 3.58 21.61 17.53
C GLN A 169 3.42 23.06 17.99
N PRO A 170 2.80 23.33 19.15
CA PRO A 170 2.77 24.67 19.69
C PRO A 170 4.20 25.04 20.11
N GLY A 171 4.92 25.81 19.28
CA GLY A 171 6.26 26.27 19.67
C GLY A 171 7.29 26.52 18.57
N SER A 172 7.01 26.31 17.30
CA SER A 172 7.97 26.65 16.23
C SER A 172 7.69 28.01 15.57
N PHE A 173 7.54 29.05 16.37
CA PHE A 173 7.55 30.44 15.91
C PHE A 173 8.92 31.07 16.22
N TRP A 174 10.00 30.49 15.71
CA TRP A 174 11.32 31.14 15.69
C TRP A 174 12.06 30.78 14.40
#